data_084cb385d55d11d598ade70c1a0ccfa2
#
_entry.id   084cb385d55d11d598ade70c1a0ccfa2
#
_cell.length_a   1.000
_cell.length_b   1.000
_cell.length_c   1.000
_cell.angle_alpha   90.00
_cell.angle_beta   90.00
_cell.angle_gamma   90.00
#
_symmetry.space_group_name_H-M   'P 1'
#
loop_
_entity.id
_entity.type
_entity.pdbx_description
1 polymer ?
#
loop_
_entity_poly.entity_id
_entity_poly.type
_entity_poly.pdbx_seq_one_letter_code
_entity_poly.pdbx_strand_id
1 'polypeptide(L)' 'MGQDEQEDTTVYKVVVNHEEQYSIWPSYRENPLGWQDAGKTGLKDECLSYIKDV' A
#
# COMPACT_ATOMS: atom_id res chain seq x y z
N MET A 1 19.24 3.36 -15.97
CA MET A 1 18.84 3.10 -15.74
C MET A 1 18.18 2.63 -15.43
N GLY A 2 18.01 2.49 -15.42
CA GLY A 2 17.19 2.16 -15.12
C GLY A 2 16.66 1.66 -14.82
N GLN A 3 16.33 1.65 -14.60
CA GLN A 3 15.70 1.27 -14.31
C GLN A 3 14.87 1.05 -14.04
N ASP A 4 14.60 1.23 -13.82
CA ASP A 4 13.72 1.01 -13.64
C ASP A 4 12.86 0.89 -14.20
N GLU A 5 13.02 1.10 -14.43
CA GLU A 5 12.21 0.96 -15.08
C GLU A 5 11.50 -0.11 -15.05
N GLN A 6 11.70 -0.80 -14.46
CA GLN A 6 10.88 -1.83 -14.47
C GLN A 6 9.63 -1.54 -13.90
N GLU A 7 8.57 -2.05 -14.40
CA GLU A 7 7.33 -1.77 -13.90
C GLU A 7 7.05 -2.62 -12.74
N ASP A 8 6.61 -2.07 -11.66
CA ASP A 8 6.23 -2.82 -10.48
C ASP A 8 4.76 -3.15 -10.62
N THR A 9 4.46 -4.39 -11.04
CA THR A 9 3.07 -4.79 -11.21
C THR A 9 2.52 -5.48 -9.97
N THR A 10 3.24 -5.45 -8.87
CA THR A 10 2.75 -6.01 -7.62
C THR A 10 1.53 -5.24 -7.17
N VAL A 11 0.51 -5.96 -6.72
CA VAL A 11 -0.67 -5.33 -6.17
C VAL A 11 -0.45 -5.12 -4.68
N TYR A 12 -0.63 -3.89 -4.24
CA TYR A 12 -0.46 -3.53 -2.84
C TYR A 12 -1.82 -3.21 -2.22
N LYS A 13 -1.84 -3.13 -0.93
CA LYS A 13 -3.02 -2.67 -0.20
C LYS A 13 -2.58 -1.60 0.78
N VAL A 14 -3.50 -0.72 1.13
CA VAL A 14 -3.24 0.31 2.13
C VAL A 14 -3.70 -0.23 3.45
N VAL A 15 -2.85 -0.10 4.46
CA VAL A 15 -3.17 -0.53 5.81
C VAL A 15 -3.06 0.68 6.74
N VAL A 16 -3.77 0.63 7.84
CA VAL A 16 -3.81 1.73 8.79
C VAL A 16 -3.77 1.14 10.19
N ASN A 17 -3.07 1.82 11.11
CA ASN A 17 -3.03 1.37 12.50
C ASN A 17 -3.95 2.26 13.34
N HIS A 18 -4.00 1.97 14.64
CA HIS A 18 -4.92 2.67 15.54
C HIS A 18 -4.54 4.12 15.74
N GLU A 19 -3.34 4.52 15.33
CA GLU A 19 -2.93 5.90 15.38
C GLU A 19 -3.21 6.63 14.09
N GLU A 20 -3.90 5.96 13.15
CA GLU A 20 -4.24 6.52 11.86
C GLU A 20 -3.00 6.80 11.02
N GLN A 21 -1.98 5.98 11.20
CA GLN A 21 -0.82 6.00 10.33
C GLN A 21 -1.06 5.02 9.20
N TYR A 22 -0.74 5.42 7.99
CA TYR A 22 -1.01 4.62 6.80
C TYR A 22 0.27 4.08 6.22
N SER A 23 0.19 2.91 5.61
CA SER A 23 1.32 2.30 4.95
C SER A 23 0.81 1.43 3.81
N ILE A 24 1.72 0.99 2.94
CA ILE A 24 1.34 0.04 1.90
C ILE A 24 2.00 -1.30 2.21
N TRP A 25 1.33 -2.36 1.77
CA TRP A 25 1.74 -3.71 2.11
C TRP A 25 1.36 -4.58 0.92
N PRO A 26 2.16 -5.58 0.57
CA PRO A 26 1.74 -6.44 -0.54
C PRO A 26 0.39 -7.07 -0.24
N SER A 27 -0.48 -7.06 -1.23
CA SER A 27 -1.86 -7.47 -1.00
C SER A 27 -1.98 -8.95 -0.63
N TYR A 28 -0.98 -9.77 -1.01
CA TYR A 28 -1.03 -11.20 -0.75
C TYR A 28 -0.53 -11.55 0.65
N ARG A 29 -0.04 -10.58 1.42
CA ARG A 29 0.48 -10.86 2.74
C ARG A 29 -0.55 -10.48 3.79
N GLU A 30 -0.47 -11.18 4.92
CA GLU A 30 -1.33 -10.82 6.04
C GLU A 30 -0.86 -9.52 6.64
N ASN A 31 -1.80 -8.77 7.20
CA ASN A 31 -1.45 -7.48 7.80
C ASN A 31 -0.57 -7.71 9.01
N PRO A 32 0.38 -6.79 9.24
CA PRO A 32 1.14 -6.88 10.50
C PRO A 32 0.23 -6.66 11.68
N LEU A 33 0.69 -7.12 12.82
CA LEU A 33 -0.08 -6.98 14.04
C LEU A 33 -0.37 -5.51 14.30
N GLY A 34 -1.62 -5.20 14.58
CA GLY A 34 -2.00 -3.81 14.87
C GLY A 34 -2.40 -3.00 13.65
N TRP A 35 -2.39 -3.61 12.46
CA TRP A 35 -2.75 -2.91 11.22
C TRP A 35 -3.97 -3.55 10.60
N GLN A 36 -4.79 -2.75 9.99
CA GLN A 36 -6.02 -3.20 9.35
C GLN A 36 -6.08 -2.69 7.93
N ASP A 37 -6.86 -3.35 7.10
CA ASP A 37 -7.07 -2.87 5.73
C ASP A 37 -7.77 -1.53 5.76
N ALA A 38 -7.29 -0.60 4.96
CA ALA A 38 -7.94 0.71 4.86
C ALA A 38 -8.96 0.76 3.74
N GLY A 39 -9.06 -0.32 2.95
CA GLY A 39 -10.09 -0.37 1.92
C GLY A 39 -9.62 -0.01 0.54
N LYS A 40 -8.32 0.10 0.33
CA LYS A 40 -7.77 0.44 -0.99
C LYS A 40 -6.74 -0.59 -1.38
N THR A 41 -6.86 -1.11 -2.59
CA THR A 41 -5.83 -1.97 -3.17
C THR A 41 -5.56 -1.49 -4.58
N GLY A 42 -4.39 -1.81 -5.07
CA GLY A 42 -4.02 -1.45 -6.43
C GLY A 42 -2.52 -1.41 -6.57
N LEU A 43 -2.05 -0.76 -7.60
CA LEU A 43 -0.63 -0.62 -7.82
C LEU A 43 -0.06 0.35 -6.80
N LYS A 44 1.25 0.33 -6.68
CA LYS A 44 1.93 1.13 -5.67
C LYS A 44 1.56 2.60 -5.79
N ASP A 45 1.56 3.13 -7.00
CA ASP A 45 1.25 4.54 -7.20
C ASP A 45 -0.16 4.87 -6.76
N GLU A 46 -1.10 3.96 -7.00
CA GLU A 46 -2.48 4.18 -6.62
C GLU A 46 -2.62 4.21 -5.12
N CYS A 47 -1.93 3.30 -4.44
CA CYS A 47 -1.99 3.25 -2.99
C CYS A 47 -1.37 4.49 -2.35
N LEU A 48 -0.25 4.95 -2.91
CA LEU A 48 0.39 6.14 -2.38
C LEU A 48 -0.45 7.38 -2.60
N SER A 49 -1.13 7.46 -3.75
CA SER A 49 -2.05 8.56 -3.99
C SER A 49 -3.20 8.56 -2.99
N TYR A 50 -3.71 7.38 -2.70
CA TYR A 50 -4.80 7.26 -1.73
C TYR A 50 -4.35 7.79 -0.37
N ILE A 51 -3.16 7.40 0.07
CA ILE A 51 -2.65 7.85 1.35
C ILE A 51 -2.49 9.36 1.38
N LYS A 52 -2.06 9.92 0.26
CA LYS A 52 -1.86 11.35 0.19
C LYS A 52 -3.18 12.10 0.32
N ASP A 53 -4.27 11.49 -0.10
CA ASP A 53 -5.57 12.12 -0.05
C ASP A 53 -6.28 11.98 1.28
N VAL A 54 -5.89 11.05 2.13
CA VAL A 54 -6.62 10.81 3.39
C VAL A 54 -5.91 11.33 4.63
#